data_32dc0c793141d645b24eac4d52225af5
#
_entry.id   32dc0c793141d645b24eac4d52225af5
#
_cell.length_a   1.000
_cell.length_b   1.000
_cell.length_c   1.000
_cell.angle_alpha   90.00
_cell.angle_beta   90.00
_cell.angle_gamma   90.00
#
_symmetry.space_group_name_H-M   'P 1'
#
loop_
_entity.id
_entity.type
_entity.pdbx_description
1 polymer ?
#
loop_
_entity_poly.entity_id
_entity_poly.type
_entity_poly.pdbx_seq_one_letter_code
_entity_poly.pdbx_strand_id
1 'polypeptide(L)'
;MVRTIQAAKSAKSVDRVIVSTDSESYANICREAGAEVVMRPDDLSNSTASSESALLHVLSTIQAKGEPLPQWCVFLQCTSPFTRAEDIDGLVRVVRENEADSGFTAVRAHKFLWRVAEGGFAQGVNHDKAVRLRRQDRESEFVENGAAYVMRTEGFLEHKHRFFGKTVLHEVPEYQGFEIDSEEDWQIAETVFRKCAGNMRSSRLPADPQLVVFDFDGVFTDNRVLVDQDGRESVFCDRGDGMAIEWLNRSGIPGLILSKERNPVVAARAKKVGLPVAQAVDGKAEFLKQWCAEKGVDLAKVIYVGNDLNDVECFEIVGCAVAVGDAVPEVKEAADAVLSRPGGCGAIRELIEMIPACREQR
;
A
#
# COMPACT_ATOMS: atom_id res chain seq x y z
N MET A 1 -12.43 -5.78 1.98
CA MET A 1 -13.47 -5.17 2.84
C MET A 1 -12.88 -4.23 3.89
N VAL A 2 -12.11 -4.65 4.89
CA VAL A 2 -11.51 -3.76 5.92
C VAL A 2 -10.73 -2.60 5.31
N ARG A 3 -9.89 -2.84 4.30
CA ARG A 3 -9.14 -1.79 3.58
C ARG A 3 -10.04 -0.74 2.93
N THR A 4 -11.13 -1.17 2.31
CA THR A 4 -12.10 -0.26 1.68
C THR A 4 -12.78 0.62 2.73
N ILE A 5 -13.12 0.04 3.89
CA ILE A 5 -13.65 0.80 5.05
C ILE A 5 -12.63 1.82 5.54
N GLN A 6 -11.36 1.43 5.69
CA GLN A 6 -10.28 2.32 6.12
C GLN A 6 -10.04 3.46 5.13
N ALA A 7 -10.03 3.16 3.83
CA ALA A 7 -9.93 4.18 2.79
C ALA A 7 -11.09 5.18 2.85
N ALA A 8 -12.33 4.69 2.97
CA ALA A 8 -13.51 5.52 3.11
C ALA A 8 -13.47 6.41 4.36
N LYS A 9 -13.07 5.86 5.52
CA LYS A 9 -12.94 6.61 6.79
C LYS A 9 -11.82 7.66 6.75
N SER A 10 -10.79 7.44 5.95
CA SER A 10 -9.67 8.37 5.79
C SER A 10 -9.94 9.46 4.76
N ALA A 11 -10.96 9.30 3.92
CA ALA A 11 -11.37 10.30 2.93
C ALA A 11 -12.05 11.49 3.63
N LYS A 12 -11.61 12.72 3.28
CA LYS A 12 -12.10 13.98 3.90
C LYS A 12 -13.52 14.34 3.45
N SER A 13 -13.96 13.80 2.33
CA SER A 13 -15.28 14.04 1.74
C SER A 13 -16.35 13.06 2.21
N VAL A 14 -15.99 12.11 3.09
CA VAL A 14 -16.90 11.08 3.61
C VAL A 14 -17.17 11.32 5.10
N ASP A 15 -18.42 11.56 5.44
CA ASP A 15 -18.84 11.79 6.81
C ASP A 15 -19.28 10.49 7.51
N ARG A 16 -19.77 9.50 6.75
CA ARG A 16 -20.38 8.28 7.29
C ARG A 16 -20.08 7.08 6.40
N VAL A 17 -19.71 5.95 6.99
CA VAL A 17 -19.41 4.71 6.27
C VAL A 17 -20.38 3.63 6.72
N ILE A 18 -21.17 3.11 5.78
CA ILE A 18 -22.17 2.08 6.01
C ILE A 18 -21.86 0.87 5.12
N VAL A 19 -21.85 -0.31 5.71
CA VAL A 19 -21.68 -1.57 4.98
C VAL A 19 -23.01 -2.32 4.94
N SER A 20 -23.44 -2.70 3.74
CA SER A 20 -24.58 -3.58 3.53
C SER A 20 -24.10 -5.01 3.33
N THR A 21 -24.51 -5.93 4.21
CA THR A 21 -24.14 -7.35 4.15
C THR A 21 -25.27 -8.21 4.65
N ASP A 22 -25.34 -9.44 4.19
CA ASP A 22 -26.24 -10.51 4.63
C ASP A 22 -25.59 -11.46 5.65
N SER A 23 -24.27 -11.37 5.82
CA SER A 23 -23.48 -12.24 6.69
C SER A 23 -23.17 -11.56 8.03
N GLU A 24 -23.60 -12.18 9.13
CA GLU A 24 -23.29 -11.68 10.48
C GLU A 24 -21.79 -11.73 10.79
N SER A 25 -21.06 -12.70 10.24
CA SER A 25 -19.60 -12.76 10.40
C SER A 25 -18.91 -11.56 9.74
N TYR A 26 -19.32 -11.17 8.53
CA TYR A 26 -18.82 -9.96 7.88
C TYR A 26 -19.28 -8.68 8.58
N ALA A 27 -20.51 -8.68 9.11
CA ALA A 27 -21.03 -7.56 9.88
C ALA A 27 -20.15 -7.25 11.10
N ASN A 28 -19.72 -8.28 11.83
CA ASN A 28 -18.84 -8.12 13.00
C ASN A 28 -17.48 -7.54 12.61
N ILE A 29 -16.84 -8.06 11.56
CA ILE A 29 -15.57 -7.51 11.02
C ILE A 29 -15.73 -6.05 10.62
N CYS A 30 -16.87 -5.68 10.01
CA CYS A 30 -17.12 -4.30 9.59
C CYS A 30 -17.32 -3.35 10.78
N ARG A 31 -18.03 -3.80 11.82
CA ARG A 31 -18.21 -3.04 13.07
C ARG A 31 -16.88 -2.81 13.80
N GLU A 32 -16.02 -3.86 13.87
CA GLU A 32 -14.66 -3.75 14.43
C GLU A 32 -13.80 -2.77 13.63
N ALA A 33 -13.96 -2.73 12.30
CA ALA A 33 -13.29 -1.74 11.45
C ALA A 33 -13.89 -0.32 11.59
N GLY A 34 -14.95 -0.16 12.39
CA GLY A 34 -15.60 1.12 12.70
C GLY A 34 -16.57 1.61 11.63
N ALA A 35 -17.17 0.73 10.85
CA ALA A 35 -18.28 1.03 9.96
C ALA A 35 -19.62 0.74 10.63
N GLU A 36 -20.66 1.48 10.24
CA GLU A 36 -22.03 1.10 10.50
C GLU A 36 -22.43 -0.07 9.61
N VAL A 37 -23.35 -0.90 10.09
CA VAL A 37 -23.81 -2.07 9.33
C VAL A 37 -25.33 -2.04 9.17
N VAL A 38 -25.78 -2.26 7.95
CA VAL A 38 -27.17 -2.55 7.60
C VAL A 38 -27.24 -3.98 7.12
N MET A 39 -27.93 -4.81 7.88
CA MET A 39 -28.17 -6.20 7.48
C MET A 39 -29.12 -6.26 6.29
N ARG A 40 -28.69 -6.92 5.23
CA ARG A 40 -29.42 -7.03 3.98
C ARG A 40 -30.27 -8.29 4.02
N PRO A 41 -31.57 -8.23 3.68
CA PRO A 41 -32.44 -9.37 3.66
C PRO A 41 -32.11 -10.32 2.50
N ASP A 42 -32.50 -11.59 2.63
CA ASP A 42 -32.14 -12.68 1.71
C ASP A 42 -32.60 -12.43 0.27
N ASP A 43 -33.77 -11.80 0.08
CA ASP A 43 -34.30 -11.46 -1.24
C ASP A 43 -33.44 -10.43 -2.00
N LEU A 44 -32.65 -9.65 -1.29
CA LEU A 44 -31.67 -8.68 -1.85
C LEU A 44 -30.23 -9.22 -1.84
N SER A 45 -30.01 -10.49 -1.47
CA SER A 45 -28.69 -11.10 -1.28
C SER A 45 -28.42 -12.29 -2.20
N ASN A 46 -29.30 -12.55 -3.15
CA ASN A 46 -29.16 -13.63 -4.13
C ASN A 46 -28.26 -13.23 -5.32
N SER A 47 -27.90 -14.20 -6.15
CA SER A 47 -26.99 -14.03 -7.28
C SER A 47 -27.52 -13.10 -8.41
N THR A 48 -28.78 -12.72 -8.37
CA THR A 48 -29.44 -11.83 -9.35
C THR A 48 -29.68 -10.43 -8.80
N ALA A 49 -29.45 -10.20 -7.51
CA ALA A 49 -29.63 -8.91 -6.88
C ALA A 49 -28.58 -7.89 -7.38
N SER A 50 -29.01 -6.71 -7.77
CA SER A 50 -28.12 -5.66 -8.22
C SER A 50 -27.49 -4.91 -7.04
N SER A 51 -26.33 -4.30 -7.27
CA SER A 51 -25.72 -3.41 -6.29
C SER A 51 -26.63 -2.23 -5.94
N GLU A 52 -27.38 -1.74 -6.92
CA GLU A 52 -28.33 -0.66 -6.75
C GLU A 52 -29.46 -1.01 -5.78
N SER A 53 -29.94 -2.26 -5.78
CA SER A 53 -30.96 -2.72 -4.81
C SER A 53 -30.44 -2.69 -3.37
N ALA A 54 -29.19 -3.04 -3.17
CA ALA A 54 -28.54 -2.95 -1.84
C ALA A 54 -28.39 -1.51 -1.38
N LEU A 55 -28.01 -0.60 -2.27
CA LEU A 55 -27.89 0.83 -1.97
C LEU A 55 -29.25 1.47 -1.63
N LEU A 56 -30.29 1.15 -2.42
CA LEU A 56 -31.67 1.59 -2.15
C LEU A 56 -32.18 1.09 -0.81
N HIS A 57 -31.86 -0.16 -0.44
CA HIS A 57 -32.20 -0.71 0.86
C HIS A 57 -31.54 0.06 2.01
N VAL A 58 -30.25 0.43 1.87
CA VAL A 58 -29.57 1.23 2.87
C VAL A 58 -30.23 2.61 3.02
N LEU A 59 -30.51 3.31 1.91
CA LEU A 59 -31.15 4.62 1.93
C LEU A 59 -32.55 4.56 2.54
N SER A 60 -33.35 3.54 2.21
CA SER A 60 -34.68 3.33 2.81
C SER A 60 -34.59 3.03 4.30
N THR A 61 -33.56 2.31 4.75
CA THR A 61 -33.32 2.05 6.17
C THR A 61 -33.00 3.32 6.94
N ILE A 62 -32.22 4.22 6.36
CA ILE A 62 -31.92 5.54 6.94
C ILE A 62 -33.21 6.35 7.09
N GLN A 63 -34.04 6.42 6.02
CA GLN A 63 -35.31 7.13 6.06
C GLN A 63 -36.28 6.54 7.10
N ALA A 64 -36.37 5.22 7.21
CA ALA A 64 -37.22 4.55 8.18
C ALA A 64 -36.84 4.86 9.64
N LYS A 65 -35.57 5.18 9.90
CA LYS A 65 -35.08 5.64 11.19
C LYS A 65 -35.37 7.14 11.45
N GLY A 66 -35.95 7.85 10.49
CA GLY A 66 -36.18 9.31 10.60
C GLY A 66 -34.93 10.15 10.43
N GLU A 67 -33.83 9.56 9.95
CA GLU A 67 -32.59 10.27 9.70
C GLU A 67 -32.60 10.97 8.32
N PRO A 68 -31.96 12.15 8.19
CA PRO A 68 -31.88 12.83 6.91
C PRO A 68 -31.00 12.04 5.91
N LEU A 69 -31.42 12.00 4.66
CA LEU A 69 -30.59 11.42 3.62
C LEU A 69 -29.40 12.32 3.28
N PRO A 70 -28.22 11.74 2.97
CA PRO A 70 -27.09 12.53 2.51
C PRO A 70 -27.36 13.16 1.15
N GLN A 71 -26.75 14.28 0.84
CA GLN A 71 -26.83 14.89 -0.49
C GLN A 71 -26.16 14.03 -1.57
N TRP A 72 -25.07 13.36 -1.19
CA TRP A 72 -24.26 12.53 -2.05
C TRP A 72 -24.13 11.13 -1.47
N CYS A 73 -24.23 10.12 -2.34
CA CYS A 73 -23.93 8.74 -2.04
C CYS A 73 -22.62 8.34 -2.73
N VAL A 74 -21.67 7.83 -1.97
CA VAL A 74 -20.44 7.22 -2.49
C VAL A 74 -20.58 5.71 -2.36
N PHE A 75 -20.57 5.00 -3.49
CA PHE A 75 -20.59 3.56 -3.52
C PHE A 75 -19.18 3.01 -3.79
N LEU A 76 -18.71 2.13 -2.93
CA LEU A 76 -17.41 1.48 -3.03
C LEU A 76 -17.60 -0.03 -3.12
N GLN A 77 -16.87 -0.68 -4.04
CA GLN A 77 -16.86 -2.15 -4.15
C GLN A 77 -15.62 -2.71 -3.46
N CYS A 78 -15.81 -3.70 -2.61
CA CYS A 78 -14.72 -4.31 -1.85
C CYS A 78 -13.84 -5.26 -2.70
N THR A 79 -14.30 -5.63 -3.89
CA THR A 79 -13.53 -6.39 -4.90
C THR A 79 -12.40 -5.57 -5.52
N SER A 80 -12.41 -4.24 -5.38
CA SER A 80 -11.34 -3.33 -5.84
C SER A 80 -10.43 -2.95 -4.66
N PRO A 81 -9.40 -3.74 -4.34
CA PRO A 81 -8.67 -3.66 -3.08
C PRO A 81 -7.68 -2.48 -3.00
N PHE A 82 -7.46 -1.76 -4.09
CA PHE A 82 -6.46 -0.70 -4.19
C PHE A 82 -7.01 0.72 -4.13
N THR A 83 -8.31 0.87 -3.87
CA THR A 83 -8.96 2.18 -3.67
C THR A 83 -8.35 2.91 -2.47
N ARG A 84 -8.01 4.19 -2.64
CA ARG A 84 -7.41 5.04 -1.61
C ARG A 84 -8.34 6.19 -1.26
N ALA A 85 -8.11 6.80 -0.09
CA ALA A 85 -8.86 7.97 0.36
C ALA A 85 -8.77 9.14 -0.63
N GLU A 86 -7.57 9.36 -1.20
CA GLU A 86 -7.34 10.44 -2.18
C GLU A 86 -8.13 10.25 -3.47
N ASP A 87 -8.37 9.01 -3.88
CA ASP A 87 -9.14 8.71 -5.09
C ASP A 87 -10.63 8.99 -4.86
N ILE A 88 -11.14 8.68 -3.65
CA ILE A 88 -12.50 9.01 -3.23
C ILE A 88 -12.68 10.54 -3.20
N ASP A 89 -11.78 11.25 -2.52
CA ASP A 89 -11.80 12.72 -2.45
C ASP A 89 -11.66 13.35 -3.83
N GLY A 90 -10.80 12.79 -4.69
CA GLY A 90 -10.59 13.21 -6.06
C GLY A 90 -11.87 13.09 -6.90
N LEU A 91 -12.55 11.95 -6.79
CA LEU A 91 -13.82 11.72 -7.50
C LEU A 91 -14.92 12.67 -7.04
N VAL A 92 -15.11 12.83 -5.71
CA VAL A 92 -16.10 13.78 -5.17
C VAL A 92 -15.81 15.21 -5.62
N ARG A 93 -14.54 15.61 -5.64
CA ARG A 93 -14.12 16.93 -6.13
C ARG A 93 -14.46 17.11 -7.61
N VAL A 94 -14.11 16.16 -8.48
CA VAL A 94 -14.39 16.24 -9.93
C VAL A 94 -15.88 16.33 -10.20
N VAL A 95 -16.72 15.58 -9.49
CA VAL A 95 -18.18 15.63 -9.61
C VAL A 95 -18.70 17.02 -9.22
N ARG A 96 -18.22 17.60 -8.12
CA ARG A 96 -18.65 18.94 -7.66
C ARG A 96 -18.20 20.07 -8.56
N GLU A 97 -16.93 20.08 -8.97
CA GLU A 97 -16.35 21.12 -9.83
C GLU A 97 -17.01 21.17 -11.22
N ASN A 98 -17.47 20.02 -11.70
CA ASN A 98 -18.16 19.93 -12.99
C ASN A 98 -19.68 20.05 -12.89
N GLU A 99 -20.23 20.27 -11.69
CA GLU A 99 -21.68 20.28 -11.45
C GLU A 99 -22.36 19.02 -12.04
N ALA A 100 -21.71 17.87 -11.89
CA ALA A 100 -22.17 16.61 -12.44
C ALA A 100 -23.17 15.93 -11.47
N ASP A 101 -23.97 15.01 -12.00
CA ASP A 101 -24.98 14.27 -11.24
C ASP A 101 -24.45 12.92 -10.75
N SER A 102 -23.51 12.34 -11.51
CA SER A 102 -22.85 11.11 -11.19
C SER A 102 -21.38 11.10 -11.62
N GLY A 103 -20.59 10.21 -11.08
CA GLY A 103 -19.20 10.05 -11.46
C GLY A 103 -18.64 8.70 -11.01
N PHE A 104 -17.53 8.30 -11.59
CA PHE A 104 -16.88 7.03 -11.30
C PHE A 104 -15.36 7.13 -11.46
N THR A 105 -14.64 6.18 -10.86
CA THR A 105 -13.21 6.03 -11.08
C THR A 105 -12.91 5.15 -12.28
N ALA A 106 -11.89 5.53 -13.05
CA ALA A 106 -11.50 4.82 -14.25
C ALA A 106 -9.97 4.79 -14.44
N VAL A 107 -9.48 3.80 -15.14
CA VAL A 107 -8.08 3.70 -15.57
C VAL A 107 -7.97 3.96 -17.07
N ARG A 108 -6.84 4.54 -17.49
CA ARG A 108 -6.57 4.79 -18.91
C ARG A 108 -6.40 3.48 -19.66
N ALA A 109 -7.18 3.30 -20.74
CA ALA A 109 -7.13 2.11 -21.58
C ALA A 109 -6.14 2.29 -22.74
N HIS A 110 -5.41 1.21 -23.03
CA HIS A 110 -4.50 1.16 -24.17
C HIS A 110 -4.75 -0.06 -25.04
N LYS A 111 -5.83 -0.82 -24.77
CA LYS A 111 -6.17 -2.05 -25.46
C LYS A 111 -6.94 -1.75 -26.76
N PHE A 112 -6.67 -2.51 -27.81
CA PHE A 112 -7.49 -2.55 -29.02
C PHE A 112 -8.64 -3.52 -28.79
N LEU A 113 -9.86 -3.02 -28.79
CA LEU A 113 -11.06 -3.83 -28.56
C LEU A 113 -11.61 -4.33 -29.91
N TRP A 114 -12.02 -5.59 -29.93
CA TRP A 114 -12.63 -6.24 -31.06
C TRP A 114 -13.96 -6.86 -30.65
N ARG A 115 -14.90 -6.91 -31.60
CA ARG A 115 -16.14 -7.67 -31.45
C ARG A 115 -16.27 -8.63 -32.62
N VAL A 116 -16.96 -9.74 -32.40
CA VAL A 116 -17.38 -10.63 -33.48
C VAL A 116 -18.67 -10.06 -34.06
N ALA A 117 -18.62 -9.63 -35.32
CA ALA A 117 -19.78 -9.10 -36.06
C ALA A 117 -20.59 -10.27 -36.66
N GLU A 118 -21.74 -9.96 -37.21
CA GLU A 118 -22.60 -10.89 -37.93
C GLU A 118 -21.80 -11.56 -39.06
N GLY A 119 -21.87 -12.89 -39.18
CA GLY A 119 -21.04 -13.67 -40.11
C GLY A 119 -19.70 -14.14 -39.55
N GLY A 120 -19.39 -13.89 -38.27
CA GLY A 120 -18.20 -14.42 -37.59
C GLY A 120 -16.90 -13.62 -37.85
N PHE A 121 -16.99 -12.44 -38.45
CA PHE A 121 -15.81 -11.61 -38.72
C PHE A 121 -15.46 -10.68 -37.55
N ALA A 122 -14.15 -10.50 -37.31
CA ALA A 122 -13.67 -9.55 -36.32
C ALA A 122 -13.80 -8.10 -36.81
N GLN A 123 -14.41 -7.26 -35.98
CA GLN A 123 -14.56 -5.82 -36.20
C GLN A 123 -13.93 -5.05 -35.03
N GLY A 124 -13.10 -4.03 -35.34
CA GLY A 124 -12.58 -3.12 -34.33
C GLY A 124 -13.69 -2.32 -33.67
N VAL A 125 -13.64 -2.15 -32.35
CA VAL A 125 -14.61 -1.38 -31.57
C VAL A 125 -14.12 0.06 -31.38
N ASN A 126 -12.87 0.22 -30.98
CA ASN A 126 -12.27 1.50 -30.64
C ASN A 126 -11.10 1.87 -31.58
N HIS A 127 -11.01 1.26 -32.74
CA HIS A 127 -9.97 1.54 -33.74
C HIS A 127 -10.40 1.10 -35.14
N ASP A 128 -9.81 1.70 -36.13
CA ASP A 128 -9.88 1.19 -37.51
C ASP A 128 -8.86 0.06 -37.68
N LYS A 129 -9.31 -1.12 -38.12
CA LYS A 129 -8.42 -2.26 -38.38
C LYS A 129 -7.39 -2.00 -39.49
N ALA A 130 -7.65 -1.05 -40.38
CA ALA A 130 -6.75 -0.67 -41.46
C ALA A 130 -5.65 0.31 -41.01
N VAL A 131 -5.88 1.04 -39.89
CA VAL A 131 -4.97 2.06 -39.39
C VAL A 131 -4.58 1.73 -37.94
N ARG A 132 -3.35 1.21 -37.76
CA ARG A 132 -2.85 0.90 -36.44
C ARG A 132 -2.02 2.05 -35.87
N LEU A 133 -2.68 2.96 -35.18
CA LEU A 133 -2.04 4.08 -34.47
C LEU A 133 -1.17 3.56 -33.32
N ARG A 134 -0.06 4.26 -33.04
CA ARG A 134 0.75 4.01 -31.84
C ARG A 134 -0.01 4.53 -30.61
N ARG A 135 0.37 4.01 -29.41
CA ARG A 135 -0.27 4.34 -28.15
C ARG A 135 -0.40 5.85 -27.91
N GLN A 136 0.66 6.61 -28.20
CA GLN A 136 0.72 8.05 -28.00
C GLN A 136 -0.08 8.87 -29.04
N ASP A 137 -0.46 8.26 -30.16
CA ASP A 137 -1.19 8.92 -31.25
C ASP A 137 -2.70 8.66 -31.18
N ARG A 138 -3.17 7.89 -30.17
CA ARG A 138 -4.59 7.57 -29.95
C ARG A 138 -5.22 8.55 -28.97
N GLU A 139 -6.51 8.81 -29.15
CA GLU A 139 -7.33 9.49 -28.15
C GLU A 139 -7.31 8.70 -26.82
N SER A 140 -7.41 9.44 -25.73
CA SER A 140 -7.48 8.82 -24.41
C SER A 140 -8.81 8.14 -24.21
N GLU A 141 -8.78 6.85 -23.97
CA GLU A 141 -9.94 6.03 -23.63
C GLU A 141 -9.77 5.54 -22.20
N PHE A 142 -10.88 5.26 -21.53
CA PHE A 142 -10.90 4.85 -20.15
C PHE A 142 -11.73 3.58 -19.97
N VAL A 143 -11.32 2.75 -19.01
CA VAL A 143 -12.08 1.59 -18.54
C VAL A 143 -12.51 1.87 -17.11
N GLU A 144 -13.80 1.69 -16.84
CA GLU A 144 -14.38 1.67 -15.50
C GLU A 144 -13.68 0.58 -14.68
N ASN A 145 -13.24 0.92 -13.47
CA ASN A 145 -12.46 0.00 -12.63
C ASN A 145 -13.28 -0.61 -11.48
N GLY A 146 -14.58 -0.45 -11.47
CA GLY A 146 -15.48 -1.01 -10.48
C GLY A 146 -15.30 -0.47 -9.04
N ALA A 147 -14.35 0.44 -8.79
CA ALA A 147 -13.90 0.74 -7.44
C ALA A 147 -14.79 1.74 -6.69
N ALA A 148 -15.08 2.89 -7.29
CA ALA A 148 -15.81 3.97 -6.64
C ALA A 148 -16.74 4.70 -7.57
N TYR A 149 -17.94 5.01 -7.06
CA TYR A 149 -18.98 5.77 -7.73
C TYR A 149 -19.52 6.85 -6.80
N VAL A 150 -19.83 8.01 -7.34
CA VAL A 150 -20.46 9.13 -6.62
C VAL A 150 -21.73 9.51 -7.33
N MET A 151 -22.81 9.66 -6.59
CA MET A 151 -24.14 9.98 -7.14
C MET A 151 -24.85 11.01 -6.27
N ARG A 152 -25.59 11.93 -6.89
CA ARG A 152 -26.60 12.71 -6.16
C ARG A 152 -27.68 11.77 -5.64
N THR A 153 -27.94 11.79 -4.34
CA THR A 153 -28.89 10.84 -3.71
C THR A 153 -30.29 10.97 -4.30
N GLU A 154 -30.75 12.20 -4.54
CA GLU A 154 -32.08 12.47 -5.14
C GLU A 154 -32.21 11.81 -6.52
N GLY A 155 -31.25 12.04 -7.42
CA GLY A 155 -31.27 11.46 -8.76
C GLY A 155 -31.11 9.92 -8.72
N PHE A 156 -30.31 9.38 -7.80
CA PHE A 156 -30.21 7.94 -7.63
C PHE A 156 -31.55 7.31 -7.17
N LEU A 157 -32.29 7.95 -6.30
CA LEU A 157 -33.63 7.49 -5.89
C LEU A 157 -34.64 7.53 -7.02
N GLU A 158 -34.54 8.53 -7.91
CA GLU A 158 -35.42 8.68 -9.09
C GLU A 158 -35.07 7.63 -10.15
N HIS A 159 -33.81 7.59 -10.58
CA HIS A 159 -33.37 6.74 -11.70
C HIS A 159 -33.08 5.30 -11.32
N LYS A 160 -32.86 5.02 -10.03
CA LYS A 160 -32.50 3.68 -9.49
C LYS A 160 -31.29 3.06 -10.19
N HIS A 161 -30.39 3.88 -10.65
CA HIS A 161 -29.19 3.50 -11.38
C HIS A 161 -28.05 4.45 -11.04
N ARG A 162 -26.80 3.95 -11.02
CA ARG A 162 -25.61 4.73 -10.63
C ARG A 162 -25.21 5.78 -11.65
N PHE A 163 -25.63 5.66 -12.89
CA PHE A 163 -25.35 6.62 -13.97
C PHE A 163 -26.63 7.32 -14.39
N PHE A 164 -26.68 8.62 -14.26
CA PHE A 164 -27.77 9.49 -14.71
C PHE A 164 -27.26 10.92 -14.87
N GLY A 165 -27.99 11.72 -15.63
CA GLY A 165 -27.63 13.11 -15.86
C GLY A 165 -26.25 13.29 -16.46
N LYS A 166 -25.54 14.31 -16.01
CA LYS A 166 -24.15 14.57 -16.41
C LYS A 166 -23.21 13.66 -15.61
N THR A 167 -22.52 12.76 -16.30
CA THR A 167 -21.57 11.81 -15.69
C THR A 167 -20.13 12.22 -16.00
N VAL A 168 -19.25 12.19 -15.00
CA VAL A 168 -17.82 12.48 -15.12
C VAL A 168 -16.99 11.32 -14.60
N LEU A 169 -15.71 11.27 -14.97
CA LEU A 169 -14.77 10.27 -14.45
C LEU A 169 -13.59 10.93 -13.74
N HIS A 170 -13.02 10.20 -12.79
CA HIS A 170 -11.75 10.49 -12.14
C HIS A 170 -10.74 9.43 -12.55
N GLU A 171 -9.66 9.86 -13.22
CA GLU A 171 -8.58 8.95 -13.63
C GLU A 171 -7.75 8.52 -12.41
N VAL A 172 -7.57 7.22 -12.26
CA VAL A 172 -6.74 6.62 -11.21
C VAL A 172 -5.59 5.82 -11.84
N PRO A 173 -4.51 5.52 -11.07
CA PRO A 173 -3.38 4.73 -11.57
C PRO A 173 -3.79 3.36 -12.13
N GLU A 174 -3.09 2.89 -13.18
CA GLU A 174 -3.40 1.65 -13.91
C GLU A 174 -3.52 0.40 -13.01
N TYR A 175 -2.71 0.30 -11.96
CA TYR A 175 -2.76 -0.83 -11.01
C TYR A 175 -4.05 -0.90 -10.19
N GLN A 176 -4.82 0.19 -10.11
CA GLN A 176 -6.13 0.23 -9.46
C GLN A 176 -7.27 -0.26 -10.38
N GLY A 177 -6.98 -0.56 -11.64
CA GLY A 177 -7.90 -1.22 -12.55
C GLY A 177 -8.05 -2.72 -12.33
N PHE A 178 -7.55 -3.23 -11.20
CA PHE A 178 -7.57 -4.64 -10.86
C PHE A 178 -8.70 -4.94 -9.88
N GLU A 179 -9.53 -5.93 -10.22
CA GLU A 179 -10.62 -6.45 -9.38
C GLU A 179 -10.32 -7.90 -8.98
N ILE A 180 -10.84 -8.33 -7.84
CA ILE A 180 -10.73 -9.70 -7.34
C ILE A 180 -12.05 -10.41 -7.58
N ASP A 181 -12.10 -11.22 -8.63
CA ASP A 181 -13.25 -12.03 -9.02
C ASP A 181 -12.98 -13.53 -8.90
N SER A 182 -11.70 -13.92 -8.77
CA SER A 182 -11.26 -15.32 -8.68
C SER A 182 -10.15 -15.47 -7.64
N GLU A 183 -9.79 -16.72 -7.32
CA GLU A 183 -8.66 -17.03 -6.43
C GLU A 183 -7.32 -16.65 -7.06
N GLU A 184 -7.20 -16.76 -8.38
CA GLU A 184 -6.03 -16.32 -9.14
C GLU A 184 -5.84 -14.81 -9.03
N ASP A 185 -6.93 -14.05 -9.07
CA ASP A 185 -6.90 -12.59 -8.89
C ASP A 185 -6.42 -12.22 -7.49
N TRP A 186 -6.78 -13.01 -6.48
CA TRP A 186 -6.29 -12.80 -5.12
C TRP A 186 -4.77 -12.87 -5.06
N GLN A 187 -4.15 -13.88 -5.66
CA GLN A 187 -2.69 -14.05 -5.69
C GLN A 187 -1.99 -12.91 -6.43
N ILE A 188 -2.60 -12.45 -7.55
CA ILE A 188 -2.11 -11.28 -8.29
C ILE A 188 -2.23 -10.03 -7.44
N ALA A 189 -3.39 -9.83 -6.79
CA ALA A 189 -3.62 -8.69 -5.90
C ALA A 189 -2.59 -8.63 -4.76
N GLU A 190 -2.26 -9.75 -4.11
CA GLU A 190 -1.20 -9.80 -3.10
C GLU A 190 0.16 -9.37 -3.65
N THR A 191 0.49 -9.80 -4.88
CA THR A 191 1.75 -9.42 -5.52
C THR A 191 1.80 -7.92 -5.86
N VAL A 192 0.70 -7.40 -6.43
CA VAL A 192 0.55 -5.96 -6.70
C VAL A 192 0.60 -5.18 -5.41
N PHE A 193 -0.09 -5.65 -4.37
CA PHE A 193 -0.10 -5.03 -3.06
C PHE A 193 1.30 -4.91 -2.46
N ARG A 194 2.10 -6.00 -2.47
CA ARG A 194 3.48 -5.97 -2.00
C ARG A 194 4.33 -4.92 -2.73
N LYS A 195 4.18 -4.81 -4.06
CA LYS A 195 4.87 -3.79 -4.86
C LYS A 195 4.38 -2.37 -4.57
N CYS A 196 3.07 -2.18 -4.48
CA CYS A 196 2.48 -0.86 -4.20
C CYS A 196 2.72 -0.44 -2.75
N ALA A 197 2.69 -1.38 -1.80
CA ALA A 197 3.02 -1.11 -0.40
C ALA A 197 4.48 -0.67 -0.23
N GLY A 198 5.41 -1.24 -0.99
CA GLY A 198 6.78 -0.74 -1.08
C GLY A 198 6.84 0.72 -1.54
N ASN A 199 6.05 1.10 -2.55
CA ASN A 199 5.97 2.48 -3.05
C ASN A 199 5.21 3.43 -2.10
N MET A 200 4.16 2.95 -1.40
CA MET A 200 3.42 3.76 -0.41
C MET A 200 4.18 3.92 0.91
N ARG A 201 5.01 2.94 1.26
CA ARG A 201 5.85 2.97 2.46
C ARG A 201 7.09 3.85 2.29
N SER A 202 7.53 4.12 1.05
CA SER A 202 8.56 5.14 0.81
C SER A 202 8.13 6.55 1.24
N SER A 203 6.83 6.81 1.35
CA SER A 203 6.29 8.08 1.87
C SER A 203 6.39 8.21 3.41
N ARG A 204 6.72 7.13 4.13
CA ARG A 204 6.97 7.15 5.58
C ARG A 204 8.43 7.34 5.95
N LEU A 205 9.36 7.20 4.99
CA LEU A 205 10.74 7.54 5.25
C LEU A 205 10.84 9.04 5.54
N PRO A 206 11.58 9.45 6.56
CA PRO A 206 11.88 10.85 6.80
C PRO A 206 12.42 11.52 5.53
N ALA A 207 11.93 12.71 5.21
CA ALA A 207 12.37 13.44 4.02
C ALA A 207 13.87 13.83 4.10
N ASP A 208 14.36 14.03 5.33
CA ASP A 208 15.73 14.37 5.69
C ASP A 208 16.25 13.45 6.81
N PRO A 209 16.51 12.16 6.54
CA PRO A 209 16.99 11.24 7.54
C PRO A 209 18.36 11.67 8.07
N GLN A 210 18.52 11.69 9.40
CA GLN A 210 19.74 12.07 10.08
C GLN A 210 20.63 10.88 10.44
N LEU A 211 20.08 9.67 10.43
CA LEU A 211 20.80 8.44 10.73
C LEU A 211 20.05 7.23 10.15
N VAL A 212 20.79 6.26 9.62
CA VAL A 212 20.27 4.93 9.30
C VAL A 212 20.98 3.91 10.18
N VAL A 213 20.21 3.20 11.02
CA VAL A 213 20.69 2.14 11.91
C VAL A 213 20.33 0.78 11.34
N PHE A 214 21.27 -0.12 11.34
CA PHE A 214 21.10 -1.48 10.85
C PHE A 214 21.39 -2.48 11.96
N ASP A 215 20.51 -3.45 12.18
CA ASP A 215 20.92 -4.68 12.83
C ASP A 215 21.91 -5.44 11.93
N PHE A 216 22.61 -6.43 12.46
CA PHE A 216 23.61 -7.18 11.70
C PHE A 216 23.08 -8.54 11.25
N ASP A 217 22.71 -9.41 12.18
CA ASP A 217 22.26 -10.75 11.87
C ASP A 217 20.83 -10.72 11.33
N GLY A 218 20.64 -11.30 10.16
CA GLY A 218 19.37 -11.24 9.45
C GLY A 218 19.07 -9.90 8.73
N VAL A 219 19.99 -8.90 8.77
CA VAL A 219 19.93 -7.67 7.98
C VAL A 219 21.10 -7.58 7.01
N PHE A 220 22.35 -7.57 7.53
CA PHE A 220 23.56 -7.69 6.72
C PHE A 220 23.81 -9.11 6.25
N THR A 221 23.34 -10.11 7.01
CA THR A 221 23.48 -11.53 6.73
C THR A 221 22.13 -12.16 6.42
N ASP A 222 22.17 -13.38 5.90
CA ASP A 222 20.98 -14.22 5.66
C ASP A 222 20.51 -14.97 6.92
N ASN A 223 20.90 -14.49 8.10
CA ASN A 223 20.60 -15.06 9.42
C ASN A 223 21.13 -16.49 9.63
N ARG A 224 22.10 -16.93 8.82
CA ARG A 224 22.77 -18.22 8.95
C ARG A 224 24.24 -18.05 9.30
N VAL A 225 24.73 -18.93 10.18
CA VAL A 225 26.13 -18.99 10.56
C VAL A 225 26.72 -20.33 10.16
N LEU A 226 27.91 -20.32 9.55
CA LEU A 226 28.70 -21.48 9.29
C LEU A 226 29.70 -21.62 10.45
N VAL A 227 29.64 -22.75 11.17
CA VAL A 227 30.55 -23.05 12.27
C VAL A 227 31.46 -24.19 11.85
N ASP A 228 32.79 -24.01 11.92
CA ASP A 228 33.76 -25.06 11.68
C ASP A 228 34.01 -25.90 12.93
N GLN A 229 34.78 -27.00 12.80
CA GLN A 229 35.11 -27.90 13.89
C GLN A 229 35.94 -27.24 15.01
N ASP A 230 36.59 -26.11 14.75
CA ASP A 230 37.37 -25.34 15.70
C ASP A 230 36.55 -24.25 16.38
N GLY A 231 35.23 -24.20 16.09
CA GLY A 231 34.28 -23.23 16.62
C GLY A 231 34.37 -21.84 15.98
N ARG A 232 35.02 -21.71 14.81
CA ARG A 232 35.07 -20.45 14.08
C ARG A 232 33.77 -20.25 13.31
N GLU A 233 33.23 -19.07 13.42
CA GLU A 233 31.99 -18.69 12.72
C GLU A 233 32.29 -17.87 11.49
N SER A 234 31.48 -18.06 10.45
CA SER A 234 31.50 -17.30 9.22
C SER A 234 30.06 -17.02 8.77
N VAL A 235 29.83 -15.86 8.17
CA VAL A 235 28.52 -15.42 7.68
C VAL A 235 28.60 -14.99 6.23
N PHE A 236 27.47 -15.01 5.54
CA PHE A 236 27.35 -14.49 4.20
C PHE A 236 26.74 -13.09 4.23
N CYS A 237 27.36 -12.14 3.48
CA CYS A 237 26.87 -10.79 3.27
C CYS A 237 26.77 -10.50 1.78
N ASP A 238 25.77 -9.72 1.38
CA ASP A 238 25.60 -9.30 0.00
C ASP A 238 26.60 -8.20 -0.39
N ARG A 239 27.14 -8.28 -1.63
CA ARG A 239 28.05 -7.26 -2.15
C ARG A 239 27.30 -6.01 -2.62
N GLY A 240 26.07 -6.17 -3.12
CA GLY A 240 25.21 -5.08 -3.55
C GLY A 240 24.81 -4.18 -2.40
N ASP A 241 24.57 -4.75 -1.21
CA ASP A 241 24.35 -3.99 0.03
C ASP A 241 25.56 -3.15 0.41
N GLY A 242 26.78 -3.72 0.27
CA GLY A 242 28.02 -2.96 0.49
C GLY A 242 28.19 -1.79 -0.45
N MET A 243 27.78 -1.93 -1.73
CA MET A 243 27.78 -0.84 -2.72
C MET A 243 26.77 0.26 -2.34
N ALA A 244 25.59 -0.13 -1.90
CA ALA A 244 24.56 0.83 -1.48
C ALA A 244 24.98 1.63 -0.24
N ILE A 245 25.68 1.02 0.71
CA ILE A 245 26.26 1.74 1.86
C ILE A 245 27.30 2.80 1.40
N GLU A 246 28.00 2.53 0.30
CA GLU A 246 28.87 3.56 -0.27
C GLU A 246 28.08 4.78 -0.76
N TRP A 247 26.89 4.59 -1.35
CA TRP A 247 25.99 5.69 -1.72
C TRP A 247 25.46 6.43 -0.49
N LEU A 248 25.11 5.70 0.58
CA LEU A 248 24.71 6.32 1.85
C LEU A 248 25.83 7.20 2.41
N ASN A 249 27.06 6.69 2.45
CA ASN A 249 28.22 7.47 2.92
C ASN A 249 28.48 8.71 2.06
N ARG A 250 28.33 8.62 0.73
CA ARG A 250 28.48 9.76 -0.20
C ARG A 250 27.38 10.81 -0.05
N SER A 251 26.17 10.38 0.32
CA SER A 251 25.04 11.30 0.54
C SER A 251 25.18 12.14 1.81
N GLY A 252 26.17 11.83 2.65
CA GLY A 252 26.39 12.50 3.93
C GLY A 252 25.44 12.07 5.06
N ILE A 253 24.58 11.06 4.83
CA ILE A 253 23.71 10.50 5.86
C ILE A 253 24.51 9.46 6.66
N PRO A 254 24.69 9.66 7.99
CA PRO A 254 25.39 8.69 8.82
C PRO A 254 24.69 7.34 8.85
N GLY A 255 25.48 6.24 8.87
CA GLY A 255 25.00 4.91 9.15
C GLY A 255 25.61 4.38 10.44
N LEU A 256 24.93 3.44 11.12
CA LEU A 256 25.40 2.76 12.32
C LEU A 256 24.98 1.29 12.26
N ILE A 257 25.90 0.37 12.55
CA ILE A 257 25.57 -1.04 12.83
C ILE A 257 25.38 -1.19 14.33
N LEU A 258 24.22 -1.69 14.77
CA LEU A 258 23.87 -1.90 16.17
C LEU A 258 23.46 -3.36 16.38
N SER A 259 24.34 -4.16 16.99
CA SER A 259 24.17 -5.61 17.11
C SER A 259 24.36 -6.12 18.54
N LYS A 260 23.62 -7.17 18.89
CA LYS A 260 23.86 -7.98 20.11
C LYS A 260 25.02 -8.95 19.94
N GLU A 261 25.42 -9.23 18.71
CA GLU A 261 26.47 -10.22 18.41
C GLU A 261 27.83 -9.79 18.93
N ARG A 262 28.58 -10.76 19.48
CA ARG A 262 29.94 -10.57 20.06
C ARG A 262 31.02 -11.01 19.09
N ASN A 263 30.68 -11.76 18.06
CA ASN A 263 31.65 -12.29 17.11
C ASN A 263 32.36 -11.15 16.35
N PRO A 264 33.69 -11.18 16.21
CA PRO A 264 34.47 -10.14 15.52
C PRO A 264 34.10 -9.96 14.02
N VAL A 265 33.36 -10.88 13.44
CA VAL A 265 32.89 -10.77 12.03
C VAL A 265 32.08 -9.51 11.82
N VAL A 266 31.28 -9.05 12.79
CA VAL A 266 30.52 -7.81 12.76
C VAL A 266 31.43 -6.60 12.54
N ALA A 267 32.44 -6.45 13.40
CA ALA A 267 33.42 -5.37 13.31
C ALA A 267 34.23 -5.42 12.00
N ALA A 268 34.61 -6.63 11.55
CA ALA A 268 35.33 -6.81 10.30
C ALA A 268 34.50 -6.35 9.08
N ARG A 269 33.21 -6.67 9.05
CA ARG A 269 32.29 -6.20 7.98
C ARG A 269 32.06 -4.70 8.07
N ALA A 270 31.77 -4.17 9.26
CA ALA A 270 31.59 -2.73 9.50
C ALA A 270 32.77 -1.93 8.98
N LYS A 271 33.98 -2.32 9.33
CA LYS A 271 35.23 -1.69 8.84
C LYS A 271 35.32 -1.71 7.31
N LYS A 272 34.95 -2.82 6.67
CA LYS A 272 35.01 -2.96 5.21
C LYS A 272 34.02 -2.04 4.49
N VAL A 273 32.83 -1.83 5.04
CA VAL A 273 31.78 -0.96 4.43
C VAL A 273 31.86 0.49 4.91
N GLY A 274 32.78 0.80 5.84
CA GLY A 274 33.00 2.16 6.32
C GLY A 274 31.90 2.67 7.26
N LEU A 275 31.28 1.78 8.03
CA LEU A 275 30.28 2.16 9.02
C LEU A 275 30.82 2.05 10.44
N PRO A 276 30.49 2.97 11.36
CA PRO A 276 30.64 2.76 12.78
C PRO A 276 29.81 1.56 13.25
N VAL A 277 30.28 0.91 14.31
CA VAL A 277 29.63 -0.27 14.88
C VAL A 277 29.56 -0.21 16.40
N ALA A 278 28.40 -0.52 16.94
CA ALA A 278 28.18 -0.87 18.34
C ALA A 278 27.77 -2.34 18.38
N GLN A 279 28.64 -3.21 18.88
CA GLN A 279 28.39 -4.65 19.02
C GLN A 279 28.38 -5.07 20.49
N ALA A 280 27.86 -6.25 20.78
CA ALA A 280 27.67 -6.77 22.15
C ALA A 280 26.71 -5.88 22.98
N VAL A 281 25.71 -5.27 22.35
CA VAL A 281 24.76 -4.37 22.99
C VAL A 281 23.46 -5.13 23.31
N ASP A 282 23.21 -5.41 24.60
CA ASP A 282 22.02 -6.14 25.05
C ASP A 282 20.76 -5.23 25.02
N GLY A 283 20.85 -3.95 25.43
CA GLY A 283 19.77 -2.96 25.43
C GLY A 283 19.88 -2.00 24.26
N LYS A 284 19.49 -2.45 23.04
CA LYS A 284 19.65 -1.66 21.80
C LYS A 284 18.94 -0.31 21.86
N ALA A 285 17.70 -0.27 22.36
CA ALA A 285 16.91 0.95 22.41
C ALA A 285 17.52 2.02 23.33
N GLU A 286 17.99 1.62 24.51
CA GLU A 286 18.60 2.55 25.45
C GLU A 286 19.94 3.07 24.94
N PHE A 287 20.76 2.18 24.36
CA PHE A 287 21.99 2.58 23.68
C PHE A 287 21.72 3.59 22.57
N LEU A 288 20.71 3.34 21.73
CA LEU A 288 20.37 4.22 20.59
C LEU A 288 19.91 5.61 21.08
N LYS A 289 19.08 5.67 22.14
CA LYS A 289 18.66 6.95 22.74
C LYS A 289 19.87 7.75 23.22
N GLN A 290 20.78 7.12 23.96
CA GLN A 290 21.98 7.77 24.45
C GLN A 290 22.88 8.22 23.30
N TRP A 291 23.13 7.36 22.33
CA TRP A 291 23.96 7.66 21.16
C TRP A 291 23.40 8.85 20.35
N CYS A 292 22.10 8.88 20.10
CA CYS A 292 21.44 9.97 19.41
C CYS A 292 21.53 11.30 20.20
N ALA A 293 21.33 11.24 21.52
CA ALA A 293 21.45 12.41 22.38
C ALA A 293 22.88 13.00 22.36
N GLU A 294 23.90 12.15 22.44
CA GLU A 294 25.32 12.56 22.39
C GLU A 294 25.72 13.17 21.03
N LYS A 295 25.09 12.73 19.94
CA LYS A 295 25.38 13.19 18.58
C LYS A 295 24.45 14.31 18.10
N GLY A 296 23.43 14.68 18.87
CA GLY A 296 22.43 15.68 18.49
C GLY A 296 21.53 15.21 17.35
N VAL A 297 21.28 13.89 17.27
CA VAL A 297 20.41 13.28 16.27
C VAL A 297 18.97 13.21 16.82
N ASP A 298 18.01 13.68 16.04
CA ASP A 298 16.59 13.57 16.36
C ASP A 298 16.10 12.16 16.05
N LEU A 299 15.62 11.42 17.07
CA LEU A 299 15.06 10.09 16.91
C LEU A 299 13.92 10.01 15.89
N ALA A 300 13.13 11.09 15.74
CA ALA A 300 12.09 11.17 14.72
C ALA A 300 12.64 11.19 13.28
N LYS A 301 13.94 11.39 13.10
CA LYS A 301 14.64 11.38 11.81
C LYS A 301 15.58 10.17 11.65
N VAL A 302 15.46 9.19 12.51
CA VAL A 302 16.22 7.94 12.45
C VAL A 302 15.41 6.89 11.69
N ILE A 303 16.07 6.18 10.78
CA ILE A 303 15.58 4.97 10.14
C ILE A 303 16.28 3.79 10.81
N TYR A 304 15.53 2.82 11.34
CA TYR A 304 16.07 1.60 11.93
C TYR A 304 15.65 0.38 11.11
N VAL A 305 16.61 -0.48 10.78
CA VAL A 305 16.37 -1.73 10.01
C VAL A 305 16.61 -2.93 10.91
N GLY A 306 15.61 -3.79 11.04
CA GLY A 306 15.66 -4.97 11.87
C GLY A 306 14.96 -6.18 11.28
N ASN A 307 15.09 -7.35 11.95
CA ASN A 307 14.51 -8.61 11.49
C ASN A 307 13.89 -9.45 12.60
N ASP A 308 14.27 -9.26 13.88
CA ASP A 308 13.85 -10.12 14.97
C ASP A 308 13.36 -9.32 16.19
N LEU A 309 12.74 -9.99 17.15
CA LEU A 309 12.06 -9.40 18.32
C LEU A 309 12.91 -8.42 19.12
N ASN A 310 14.24 -8.61 19.13
CA ASN A 310 15.18 -7.71 19.78
C ASN A 310 15.31 -6.32 19.13
N ASP A 311 14.67 -6.11 17.98
CA ASP A 311 14.63 -4.82 17.27
C ASP A 311 13.37 -4.02 17.57
N VAL A 312 12.31 -4.67 18.08
CA VAL A 312 10.99 -4.04 18.31
C VAL A 312 11.11 -2.84 19.25
N GLU A 313 11.90 -2.93 20.32
CA GLU A 313 12.11 -1.80 21.23
C GLU A 313 12.75 -0.58 20.53
N CYS A 314 13.59 -0.82 19.52
CA CYS A 314 14.13 0.26 18.69
C CYS A 314 13.09 0.85 17.74
N PHE A 315 12.19 0.03 17.21
CA PHE A 315 11.11 0.47 16.33
C PHE A 315 10.18 1.47 17.04
N GLU A 316 9.92 1.28 18.32
CA GLU A 316 9.04 2.15 19.11
C GLU A 316 9.58 3.57 19.32
N ILE A 317 10.88 3.78 19.18
CA ILE A 317 11.55 5.05 19.52
C ILE A 317 12.06 5.83 18.32
N VAL A 318 12.06 5.25 17.12
CA VAL A 318 12.59 5.89 15.91
C VAL A 318 11.49 6.44 15.01
N GLY A 319 11.86 7.38 14.14
CA GLY A 319 10.91 8.00 13.20
C GLY A 319 10.44 7.08 12.07
N CYS A 320 11.22 6.05 11.72
CA CYS A 320 10.83 5.06 10.73
C CYS A 320 11.46 3.69 11.04
N ALA A 321 10.63 2.73 11.34
CA ALA A 321 10.98 1.33 11.56
C ALA A 321 10.84 0.53 10.26
N VAL A 322 11.90 -0.20 9.88
CA VAL A 322 11.96 -0.96 8.63
C VAL A 322 12.28 -2.42 8.94
N ALA A 323 11.43 -3.33 8.49
CA ALA A 323 11.69 -4.77 8.57
C ALA A 323 12.21 -5.30 7.22
N VAL A 324 13.16 -6.23 7.24
CA VAL A 324 13.55 -6.98 6.04
C VAL A 324 12.46 -7.96 5.60
N GLY A 325 12.52 -8.43 4.34
CA GLY A 325 11.46 -9.24 3.75
C GLY A 325 11.20 -10.59 4.42
N ASP A 326 12.18 -11.16 5.09
CA ASP A 326 12.12 -12.42 5.82
C ASP A 326 12.11 -12.24 7.36
N ALA A 327 11.96 -11.02 7.87
CA ALA A 327 11.78 -10.76 9.29
C ALA A 327 10.61 -11.56 9.88
N VAL A 328 10.67 -11.85 11.18
CA VAL A 328 9.57 -12.56 11.87
C VAL A 328 8.25 -11.76 11.80
N PRO A 329 7.09 -12.44 11.86
CA PRO A 329 5.80 -11.78 11.69
C PRO A 329 5.57 -10.59 12.60
N GLU A 330 5.90 -10.72 13.88
CA GLU A 330 5.73 -9.69 14.91
C GLU A 330 6.52 -8.41 14.59
N VAL A 331 7.72 -8.56 14.05
CA VAL A 331 8.56 -7.43 13.62
C VAL A 331 7.98 -6.75 12.38
N LYS A 332 7.45 -7.54 11.44
CA LYS A 332 6.76 -6.97 10.26
C LYS A 332 5.50 -6.18 10.62
N GLU A 333 4.77 -6.65 11.66
CA GLU A 333 3.58 -5.95 12.17
C GLU A 333 3.93 -4.64 12.86
N ALA A 334 5.04 -4.62 13.63
CA ALA A 334 5.53 -3.43 14.32
C ALA A 334 6.20 -2.40 13.40
N ALA A 335 6.63 -2.80 12.19
CA ALA A 335 7.38 -1.95 11.28
C ALA A 335 6.50 -0.96 10.49
N ASP A 336 7.01 0.25 10.27
CA ASP A 336 6.42 1.23 9.34
C ASP A 336 6.56 0.81 7.88
N ALA A 337 7.63 0.09 7.55
CA ALA A 337 7.89 -0.45 6.23
C ALA A 337 8.47 -1.87 6.30
N VAL A 338 8.08 -2.73 5.34
CA VAL A 338 8.66 -4.06 5.14
C VAL A 338 9.26 -4.10 3.76
N LEU A 339 10.55 -4.42 3.67
CA LEU A 339 11.26 -4.55 2.41
C LEU A 339 10.80 -5.81 1.65
N SER A 340 10.99 -5.81 0.34
CA SER A 340 10.67 -6.99 -0.48
C SER A 340 11.77 -8.06 -0.42
N ARG A 341 13.01 -7.63 -0.17
CA ARG A 341 14.17 -8.50 -0.15
C ARG A 341 14.47 -9.02 1.24
N PRO A 342 14.90 -10.28 1.37
CA PRO A 342 15.36 -10.83 2.64
C PRO A 342 16.71 -10.23 3.05
N GLY A 343 17.03 -10.35 4.34
CA GLY A 343 18.33 -9.94 4.86
C GLY A 343 19.49 -10.67 4.20
N GLY A 344 20.63 -9.97 4.05
CA GLY A 344 21.81 -10.48 3.35
C GLY A 344 21.64 -10.77 1.87
N CYS A 345 20.52 -10.36 1.27
CA CYS A 345 20.17 -10.61 -0.12
C CYS A 345 19.74 -9.32 -0.87
N GLY A 346 20.29 -8.18 -0.48
CA GLY A 346 20.03 -6.89 -1.12
C GLY A 346 18.94 -6.04 -0.44
N ALA A 347 18.54 -6.37 0.78
CA ALA A 347 17.56 -5.60 1.55
C ALA A 347 18.07 -4.19 1.88
N ILE A 348 19.32 -4.06 2.31
CA ILE A 348 19.94 -2.76 2.58
C ILE A 348 19.98 -1.90 1.31
N ARG A 349 20.31 -2.51 0.18
CA ARG A 349 20.29 -1.82 -1.11
C ARG A 349 18.91 -1.32 -1.48
N GLU A 350 17.88 -2.15 -1.31
CA GLU A 350 16.49 -1.77 -1.54
C GLU A 350 16.11 -0.52 -0.72
N LEU A 351 16.42 -0.52 0.57
CA LEU A 351 16.16 0.64 1.43
C LEU A 351 16.90 1.90 0.96
N ILE A 352 18.20 1.80 0.71
CA ILE A 352 19.02 2.96 0.35
C ILE A 352 18.56 3.54 -1.00
N GLU A 353 18.13 2.71 -1.94
CA GLU A 353 17.51 3.16 -3.19
C GLU A 353 16.15 3.87 -2.99
N MET A 354 15.51 3.72 -1.83
CA MET A 354 14.28 4.46 -1.47
C MET A 354 14.57 5.86 -0.92
N ILE A 355 15.78 6.13 -0.42
CA ILE A 355 16.18 7.43 0.12
C ILE A 355 16.58 8.36 -1.04
N PRO A 356 15.86 9.51 -1.26
CA PRO A 356 16.12 10.37 -2.43
C PRO A 356 17.57 10.85 -2.53
N ALA A 357 18.16 11.33 -1.44
CA ALA A 357 19.53 11.83 -1.39
C ALA A 357 20.58 10.76 -1.79
N CYS A 358 20.29 9.47 -1.55
CA CYS A 358 21.18 8.37 -1.93
C CYS A 358 21.04 7.99 -3.40
N ARG A 359 19.87 8.19 -4.01
CA ARG A 359 19.65 7.92 -5.44
C ARG A 359 20.52 8.77 -6.34
N GLU A 360 20.79 10.00 -5.94
CA GLU A 360 21.63 10.93 -6.68
C GLU A 360 23.13 10.54 -6.66
N GLN A 361 23.51 9.62 -5.78
CA GLN A 361 24.87 9.11 -5.60
C GLN A 361 25.14 7.77 -6.32
N ARG A 362 24.17 7.26 -7.06
CA ARG A 362 24.19 5.95 -7.77
C ARG A 362 25.14 5.89 -8.97
#